data_27d4a0bc9bc25e18bd6199c42d195b2e
#
_entry.id   27d4a0bc9bc25e18bd6199c42d195b2e
#
_cell.length_a   1.000
_cell.length_b   1.000
_cell.length_c   1.000
_cell.angle_alpha   90.00
_cell.angle_beta   90.00
_cell.angle_gamma   90.00
#
_symmetry.space_group_name_H-M   'P 1'
#
loop_
_entity.id
_entity.type
_entity.pdbx_description
1 polymer ?
#
loop_
_entity_poly.entity_id
_entity_poly.type
_entity_poly.pdbx_seq_one_letter_code
_entity_poly.pdbx_strand_id
1 'polypeptide(L)'
;MTEEELSNFDMELIPSQSYYLIKLQNDFATLQSKYIEEKELNLEKKFFYLEKEKEFNEKIKEIENYFLEEKKIIENKNIFLENKLKEKKEKIKKIKFDNEQKDEKINLFKGEIKEANALFNKRIADLTIEMEKLKNINYIPLNFIKINNKWKEIDFSYDNNLKCCENKCINTSKPIGECIEGNGFVNLINDEIIEYVNFEGKGVNNTSLILTKNSFKQPQNCINYSLFYFEIKCKIEGKFNDNGMYIGLKIDGDDHKYVRFGASIASIINEIEESFYLSKFSWNNNDVFGCGLVYPPQNFPYIFFTQNGKQIGKAVLVMDNNDSYKPYVVLTCCSVQANFGDDLEAKPFVYDYSKHLPYLL
;
A
#
# COMPACT_ATOMS: atom_id res chain seq x y z
N MET A 1 -5.29 -48.01 -3.69
CA MET A 1 -3.96 -47.41 -3.74
C MET A 1 -3.85 -46.44 -2.57
N THR A 2 -3.12 -46.80 -1.57
CA THR A 2 -2.95 -46.04 -0.33
C THR A 2 -1.92 -44.93 -0.53
N GLU A 3 -2.03 -43.87 0.25
CA GLU A 3 -1.15 -42.68 0.20
C GLU A 3 0.36 -42.99 0.34
N GLU A 4 0.71 -44.22 0.71
CA GLU A 4 2.10 -44.70 0.84
C GLU A 4 2.76 -45.08 -0.49
N GLU A 5 2.04 -45.26 -1.58
CA GLU A 5 2.64 -45.63 -2.89
C GLU A 5 3.12 -44.43 -3.73
N LEU A 6 2.88 -43.21 -3.27
CA LEU A 6 3.30 -41.97 -3.96
C LEU A 6 4.65 -41.39 -3.50
N SER A 7 5.31 -42.02 -2.51
CA SER A 7 6.52 -41.45 -1.90
C SER A 7 7.86 -41.87 -2.55
N ASN A 8 7.86 -42.67 -3.61
CA ASN A 8 9.11 -43.19 -4.24
C ASN A 8 9.18 -42.95 -5.76
N PHE A 9 8.82 -41.74 -6.21
CA PHE A 9 9.29 -41.28 -7.50
C PHE A 9 10.29 -40.14 -7.28
N ASP A 10 11.50 -40.49 -6.90
CA ASP A 10 12.68 -39.64 -7.09
C ASP A 10 12.92 -39.49 -8.58
N MET A 11 12.20 -38.58 -9.22
CA MET A 11 12.59 -38.04 -10.50
C MET A 11 13.71 -37.04 -10.22
N GLU A 12 14.96 -37.44 -10.51
CA GLU A 12 16.05 -36.50 -10.69
C GLU A 12 15.65 -35.51 -11.80
N LEU A 13 15.07 -34.37 -11.35
CA LEU A 13 14.75 -33.27 -12.24
C LEU A 13 16.05 -32.70 -12.79
N ILE A 14 16.25 -32.82 -14.11
CA ILE A 14 17.33 -32.18 -14.86
C ILE A 14 17.39 -30.68 -14.40
N PRO A 15 18.58 -30.13 -14.15
CA PRO A 15 18.71 -28.75 -13.58
C PRO A 15 17.95 -27.68 -14.36
N SER A 16 17.74 -27.86 -15.65
CA SER A 16 16.91 -26.98 -16.48
C SER A 16 15.40 -27.06 -16.15
N GLN A 17 14.90 -28.25 -15.85
CA GLN A 17 13.47 -28.42 -15.50
C GLN A 17 13.17 -27.85 -14.13
N SER A 18 14.09 -27.99 -13.18
CA SER A 18 13.97 -27.36 -11.85
C SER A 18 13.89 -25.84 -11.95
N TYR A 19 14.73 -25.22 -12.81
CA TYR A 19 14.67 -23.77 -13.07
C TYR A 19 13.33 -23.32 -13.64
N TYR A 20 12.80 -24.07 -14.63
CA TYR A 20 11.49 -23.75 -15.22
C TYR A 20 10.34 -23.93 -14.23
N LEU A 21 10.42 -24.94 -13.36
CA LEU A 21 9.41 -25.17 -12.32
C LEU A 21 9.39 -24.05 -11.27
N ILE A 22 10.58 -23.63 -10.82
CA ILE A 22 10.72 -22.50 -9.87
C ILE A 22 10.22 -21.20 -10.51
N LYS A 23 10.57 -20.99 -11.80
CA LYS A 23 10.06 -19.83 -12.55
C LYS A 23 8.54 -19.86 -12.65
N LEU A 24 7.96 -21.01 -12.99
CA LEU A 24 6.51 -21.18 -13.10
C LEU A 24 5.80 -20.98 -11.75
N GLN A 25 6.39 -21.46 -10.66
CA GLN A 25 5.89 -21.23 -9.30
C GLN A 25 5.92 -19.75 -8.93
N ASN A 26 7.00 -19.06 -9.27
CA ASN A 26 7.13 -17.62 -9.02
C ASN A 26 6.13 -16.80 -9.87
N ASP A 27 5.94 -17.19 -11.14
CA ASP A 27 4.96 -16.55 -12.03
C ASP A 27 3.52 -16.77 -11.52
N PHE A 28 3.22 -18.00 -11.06
CA PHE A 28 1.92 -18.33 -10.46
C PHE A 28 1.67 -17.56 -9.15
N ALA A 29 2.68 -17.47 -8.32
CA ALA A 29 2.63 -16.72 -7.08
C ALA A 29 2.44 -15.21 -7.31
N THR A 30 3.04 -14.63 -8.37
CA THR A 30 2.82 -13.24 -8.81
C THR A 30 1.37 -13.04 -9.29
N LEU A 31 0.83 -13.99 -10.03
CA LEU A 31 -0.55 -13.95 -10.48
C LEU A 31 -1.56 -13.98 -9.32
N GLN A 32 -1.31 -14.80 -8.32
CA GLN A 32 -2.18 -14.87 -7.13
C GLN A 32 -2.14 -13.58 -6.32
N SER A 33 -0.96 -12.96 -6.13
CA SER A 33 -0.87 -11.67 -5.43
C SER A 33 -1.62 -10.57 -6.18
N LYS A 34 -1.44 -10.50 -7.50
CA LYS A 34 -2.17 -9.59 -8.37
C LYS A 34 -3.68 -9.76 -8.25
N TYR A 35 -4.14 -11.02 -8.26
CA TYR A 35 -5.57 -11.31 -8.13
C TYR A 35 -6.13 -10.90 -6.75
N ILE A 36 -5.33 -11.08 -5.68
CA ILE A 36 -5.72 -10.65 -4.34
C ILE A 36 -5.78 -9.13 -4.24
N GLU A 37 -4.75 -8.41 -4.71
CA GLU A 37 -4.74 -6.94 -4.71
C GLU A 37 -5.87 -6.36 -5.56
N GLU A 38 -6.13 -6.95 -6.72
CA GLU A 38 -7.26 -6.53 -7.56
C GLU A 38 -8.59 -6.79 -6.85
N LYS A 39 -8.73 -7.93 -6.14
CA LYS A 39 -9.90 -8.21 -5.31
C LYS A 39 -10.03 -7.25 -4.13
N GLU A 40 -8.93 -6.95 -3.43
CA GLU A 40 -8.93 -6.00 -2.31
C GLU A 40 -9.28 -4.59 -2.80
N LEU A 41 -8.68 -4.13 -3.90
CA LEU A 41 -9.02 -2.85 -4.51
C LEU A 41 -10.48 -2.79 -4.99
N ASN A 42 -10.98 -3.91 -5.54
CA ASN A 42 -12.38 -4.01 -5.95
C ASN A 42 -13.32 -4.08 -4.74
N LEU A 43 -12.91 -4.71 -3.64
CA LEU A 43 -13.62 -4.71 -2.37
C LEU A 43 -13.64 -3.30 -1.74
N GLU A 44 -12.50 -2.61 -1.69
CA GLU A 44 -12.43 -1.22 -1.19
C GLU A 44 -13.31 -0.29 -2.04
N LYS A 45 -13.24 -0.40 -3.36
CA LYS A 45 -14.14 0.34 -4.26
C LYS A 45 -15.60 -0.02 -3.99
N LYS A 46 -15.90 -1.32 -3.82
CA LYS A 46 -17.25 -1.79 -3.51
C LYS A 46 -17.73 -1.28 -2.16
N PHE A 47 -16.87 -1.27 -1.14
CA PHE A 47 -17.17 -0.68 0.17
C PHE A 47 -17.40 0.83 0.06
N PHE A 48 -16.55 1.55 -0.66
CA PHE A 48 -16.73 2.98 -0.94
C PHE A 48 -18.06 3.27 -1.63
N TYR A 49 -18.41 2.47 -2.65
CA TYR A 49 -19.69 2.61 -3.33
C TYR A 49 -20.87 2.24 -2.43
N LEU A 50 -20.75 1.17 -1.63
CA LEU A 50 -21.78 0.78 -0.65
C LEU A 50 -21.99 1.85 0.43
N GLU A 51 -20.91 2.47 0.87
CA GLU A 51 -20.98 3.59 1.82
C GLU A 51 -21.65 4.81 1.18
N LYS A 52 -21.27 5.13 -0.05
CA LYS A 52 -21.93 6.18 -0.84
C LYS A 52 -23.39 5.85 -1.17
N GLU A 53 -23.68 4.60 -1.48
CA GLU A 53 -25.03 4.11 -1.68
C GLU A 53 -25.85 4.21 -0.39
N LYS A 54 -25.24 3.88 0.76
CA LYS A 54 -25.87 4.04 2.07
C LYS A 54 -26.14 5.51 2.39
N GLU A 55 -25.16 6.40 2.20
CA GLU A 55 -25.34 7.85 2.35
C GLU A 55 -26.46 8.37 1.40
N PHE A 56 -26.48 7.88 0.19
CA PHE A 56 -27.49 8.24 -0.81
C PHE A 56 -28.88 7.72 -0.40
N ASN A 57 -28.96 6.48 0.07
CA ASN A 57 -30.21 5.88 0.53
C ASN A 57 -30.73 6.54 1.82
N GLU A 58 -29.83 6.98 2.71
CA GLU A 58 -30.22 7.79 3.89
C GLU A 58 -30.80 9.14 3.46
N LYS A 59 -30.17 9.81 2.48
CA LYS A 59 -30.70 11.06 1.91
C LYS A 59 -32.03 10.86 1.17
N ILE A 60 -32.18 9.73 0.45
CA ILE A 60 -33.47 9.39 -0.16
C ILE A 60 -34.56 9.22 0.91
N LYS A 61 -34.26 8.53 2.02
CA LYS A 61 -35.21 8.39 3.13
C LYS A 61 -35.57 9.72 3.78
N GLU A 62 -34.62 10.62 3.95
CA GLU A 62 -34.87 11.97 4.43
C GLU A 62 -35.79 12.74 3.48
N ILE A 63 -35.54 12.64 2.18
CA ILE A 63 -36.38 13.25 1.13
C ILE A 63 -37.77 12.61 1.11
N GLU A 64 -37.87 11.29 1.20
CA GLU A 64 -39.15 10.57 1.28
C GLU A 64 -39.95 10.96 2.51
N ASN A 65 -39.32 11.08 3.67
CA ASN A 65 -39.96 11.53 4.89
C ASN A 65 -40.42 12.99 4.79
N TYR A 66 -39.57 13.86 4.22
CA TYR A 66 -39.94 15.25 3.94
C TYR A 66 -41.15 15.35 3.00
N PHE A 67 -41.15 14.56 1.91
CA PHE A 67 -42.26 14.46 1.00
C PHE A 67 -43.53 13.88 1.67
N LEU A 68 -43.36 12.94 2.59
CA LEU A 68 -44.50 12.35 3.33
C LEU A 68 -45.16 13.39 4.26
N GLU A 69 -44.37 14.24 4.91
CA GLU A 69 -44.91 15.34 5.73
C GLU A 69 -45.53 16.42 4.86
N GLU A 70 -44.91 16.79 3.74
CA GLU A 70 -45.49 17.71 2.77
C GLU A 70 -46.81 17.16 2.21
N LYS A 71 -46.87 15.88 1.91
CA LYS A 71 -48.08 15.20 1.44
C LYS A 71 -49.20 15.30 2.46
N LYS A 72 -48.93 15.07 3.75
CA LYS A 72 -49.91 15.24 4.84
C LYS A 72 -50.38 16.70 4.97
N ILE A 73 -49.48 17.66 4.82
CA ILE A 73 -49.82 19.09 4.84
C ILE A 73 -50.71 19.45 3.65
N ILE A 74 -50.39 18.89 2.46
CA ILE A 74 -51.18 19.09 1.23
C ILE A 74 -52.55 18.44 1.34
N GLU A 75 -52.62 17.19 1.87
CA GLU A 75 -53.89 16.50 2.13
C GLU A 75 -54.81 17.25 3.09
N ASN A 76 -54.24 17.75 4.19
CA ASN A 76 -55.00 18.58 5.16
C ASN A 76 -55.46 19.90 4.52
N LYS A 77 -54.62 20.53 3.66
CA LYS A 77 -55.04 21.71 2.90
C LYS A 77 -56.12 21.40 1.87
N ASN A 78 -56.07 20.24 1.24
CA ASN A 78 -57.12 19.83 0.30
C ASN A 78 -58.43 19.54 1.00
N ILE A 79 -58.45 18.88 2.17
CA ILE A 79 -59.63 18.71 3.01
C ILE A 79 -60.23 20.06 3.45
N PHE A 80 -59.36 21.00 3.82
CA PHE A 80 -59.79 22.35 4.13
C PHE A 80 -60.36 23.09 2.92
N LEU A 81 -59.74 22.90 1.73
CA LEU A 81 -60.22 23.51 0.47
C LEU A 81 -61.53 22.85 -0.01
N GLU A 82 -61.67 21.52 0.14
CA GLU A 82 -62.93 20.83 -0.19
C GLU A 82 -64.09 21.31 0.70
N ASN A 83 -63.81 21.49 2.00
CA ASN A 83 -64.82 22.09 2.89
C ASN A 83 -65.16 23.54 2.52
N LYS A 84 -64.22 24.33 2.03
CA LYS A 84 -64.46 25.67 1.49
C LYS A 84 -65.10 25.68 0.09
N LEU A 85 -64.84 24.65 -0.68
CA LEU A 85 -65.43 24.47 -2.03
C LEU A 85 -66.94 24.19 -1.98
N LYS A 86 -67.43 23.51 -0.93
CA LYS A 86 -68.87 23.36 -0.63
C LYS A 86 -69.57 24.71 -0.48
N GLU A 87 -68.84 25.73 -0.09
CA GLU A 87 -69.39 27.05 0.18
C GLU A 87 -69.36 28.01 -1.04
N LYS A 88 -68.57 27.74 -2.08
CA LYS A 88 -68.43 28.68 -3.22
C LYS A 88 -68.21 27.97 -4.56
N LYS A 89 -69.33 27.69 -5.30
CA LYS A 89 -69.34 27.13 -6.65
C LYS A 89 -68.56 27.90 -7.75
N GLU A 90 -68.09 29.12 -7.47
CA GLU A 90 -67.40 30.00 -8.43
C GLU A 90 -65.89 29.74 -8.59
N LYS A 91 -65.27 28.91 -7.73
CA LYS A 91 -63.79 28.69 -7.77
C LYS A 91 -63.36 27.51 -8.65
N ILE A 92 -64.29 26.74 -9.27
CA ILE A 92 -63.97 25.55 -10.12
C ILE A 92 -63.11 25.90 -11.34
N LYS A 93 -63.23 27.10 -11.88
CA LYS A 93 -62.38 27.53 -13.02
C LYS A 93 -60.90 27.69 -12.66
N LYS A 94 -60.60 28.03 -11.40
CA LYS A 94 -59.23 28.23 -10.93
C LYS A 94 -58.51 26.88 -10.72
N ILE A 95 -59.29 25.87 -10.31
CA ILE A 95 -58.75 24.50 -10.07
C ILE A 95 -58.37 23.77 -11.39
N LYS A 96 -59.10 24.02 -12.47
CA LYS A 96 -58.74 23.47 -13.78
C LYS A 96 -57.38 24.00 -14.27
N PHE A 97 -57.15 25.29 -14.11
CA PHE A 97 -55.85 25.89 -14.45
C PHE A 97 -54.69 25.37 -13.62
N ASP A 98 -54.91 25.14 -12.29
CA ASP A 98 -53.87 24.58 -11.42
C ASP A 98 -53.56 23.09 -11.70
N ASN A 99 -54.53 22.35 -12.25
CA ASN A 99 -54.31 20.96 -12.68
C ASN A 99 -53.51 20.87 -13.99
N GLU A 100 -53.80 21.75 -14.97
CA GLU A 100 -53.02 21.81 -16.21
C GLU A 100 -51.57 22.17 -15.92
N GLN A 101 -51.29 23.12 -15.02
CA GLN A 101 -49.88 23.39 -14.57
C GLN A 101 -49.21 22.24 -13.87
N LYS A 102 -49.97 21.42 -13.10
CA LYS A 102 -49.42 20.21 -12.45
C LYS A 102 -49.07 19.11 -13.44
N ASP A 103 -49.91 18.95 -14.47
CA ASP A 103 -49.63 17.98 -15.54
C ASP A 103 -48.40 18.38 -16.37
N GLU A 104 -48.21 19.67 -16.62
CA GLU A 104 -46.96 20.17 -17.22
C GLU A 104 -45.73 19.88 -16.37
N LYS A 105 -45.80 20.11 -15.03
CA LYS A 105 -44.73 19.79 -14.11
C LYS A 105 -44.43 18.28 -14.04
N ILE A 106 -45.45 17.44 -14.00
CA ILE A 106 -45.32 15.98 -14.01
C ILE A 106 -44.62 15.51 -15.29
N ASN A 107 -44.95 16.10 -16.41
CA ASN A 107 -44.29 15.81 -17.69
C ASN A 107 -42.83 16.29 -17.72
N LEU A 108 -42.55 17.44 -17.12
CA LEU A 108 -41.18 17.91 -16.93
C LEU A 108 -40.34 16.90 -16.06
N PHE A 109 -40.85 16.50 -14.90
CA PHE A 109 -40.20 15.50 -14.05
C PHE A 109 -40.02 14.14 -14.73
N LYS A 110 -40.97 13.70 -15.53
CA LYS A 110 -40.82 12.48 -16.35
C LYS A 110 -39.69 12.61 -17.39
N GLY A 111 -39.51 13.79 -17.94
CA GLY A 111 -38.37 14.11 -18.82
C GLY A 111 -37.04 14.03 -18.11
N GLU A 112 -36.92 14.68 -16.96
CA GLU A 112 -35.70 14.67 -16.12
C GLU A 112 -35.31 13.26 -15.66
N ILE A 113 -36.27 12.46 -15.22
CA ILE A 113 -36.04 11.05 -14.86
C ILE A 113 -35.55 10.23 -16.08
N LYS A 114 -36.08 10.46 -17.24
CA LYS A 114 -35.67 9.76 -18.46
C LYS A 114 -34.24 10.13 -18.85
N GLU A 115 -33.88 11.42 -18.76
CA GLU A 115 -32.51 11.90 -19.00
C GLU A 115 -31.53 11.38 -17.96
N ALA A 116 -31.89 11.41 -16.67
CA ALA A 116 -31.07 10.84 -15.60
C ALA A 116 -30.82 9.35 -15.78
N ASN A 117 -31.84 8.57 -16.16
CA ASN A 117 -31.70 7.14 -16.44
C ASN A 117 -30.83 6.88 -17.68
N ALA A 118 -30.93 7.70 -18.71
CA ALA A 118 -30.07 7.57 -19.90
C ALA A 118 -28.59 7.86 -19.55
N LEU A 119 -28.34 8.89 -18.74
CA LEU A 119 -27.00 9.21 -18.24
C LEU A 119 -26.43 8.10 -17.36
N PHE A 120 -27.26 7.54 -16.47
CA PHE A 120 -26.87 6.43 -15.60
C PHE A 120 -26.52 5.16 -16.38
N ASN A 121 -27.34 4.82 -17.37
CA ASN A 121 -27.08 3.67 -18.24
C ASN A 121 -25.80 3.85 -19.08
N LYS A 122 -25.53 5.06 -19.55
CA LYS A 122 -24.28 5.40 -20.24
C LYS A 122 -23.08 5.19 -19.29
N ARG A 123 -23.17 5.66 -18.05
CA ARG A 123 -22.10 5.51 -17.05
C ARG A 123 -21.84 4.04 -16.71
N ILE A 124 -22.90 3.22 -16.61
CA ILE A 124 -22.76 1.76 -16.41
C ILE A 124 -22.04 1.14 -17.61
N ALA A 125 -22.41 1.50 -18.82
CA ALA A 125 -21.75 0.98 -20.03
C ALA A 125 -20.26 1.37 -20.07
N ASP A 126 -19.94 2.64 -19.76
CA ASP A 126 -18.55 3.12 -19.70
C ASP A 126 -17.74 2.37 -18.64
N LEU A 127 -18.30 2.16 -17.44
CA LEU A 127 -17.67 1.37 -16.37
C LEU A 127 -17.50 -0.11 -16.74
N THR A 128 -18.45 -0.67 -17.47
CA THR A 128 -18.36 -2.06 -17.96
C THR A 128 -17.21 -2.21 -18.96
N ILE A 129 -17.05 -1.26 -19.88
CA ILE A 129 -15.93 -1.23 -20.83
C ILE A 129 -14.60 -1.07 -20.11
N GLU A 130 -14.54 -0.23 -19.08
CA GLU A 130 -13.35 -0.03 -18.27
C GLU A 130 -12.99 -1.30 -17.47
N MET A 131 -13.98 -2.00 -16.91
CA MET A 131 -13.80 -3.32 -16.28
C MET A 131 -13.31 -4.38 -17.26
N GLU A 132 -13.85 -4.40 -18.49
CA GLU A 132 -13.37 -5.34 -19.51
C GLU A 132 -11.94 -5.03 -19.96
N LYS A 133 -11.57 -3.76 -20.08
CA LYS A 133 -10.17 -3.36 -20.31
C LYS A 133 -9.27 -3.82 -19.18
N LEU A 134 -9.70 -3.70 -17.93
CA LEU A 134 -8.96 -4.19 -16.76
C LEU A 134 -8.83 -5.73 -16.73
N LYS A 135 -9.84 -6.47 -17.20
CA LYS A 135 -9.78 -7.93 -17.33
C LYS A 135 -8.86 -8.40 -18.45
N ASN A 136 -8.73 -7.60 -19.51
CA ASN A 136 -7.87 -7.89 -20.66
C ASN A 136 -6.45 -7.30 -20.53
N ILE A 137 -6.07 -6.84 -19.34
CA ILE A 137 -4.68 -6.45 -19.07
C ILE A 137 -3.84 -7.72 -19.21
N ASN A 138 -3.19 -7.83 -20.36
CA ASN A 138 -2.20 -8.86 -20.63
C ASN A 138 -1.21 -8.88 -19.45
N TYR A 139 -1.03 -10.03 -18.87
CA TYR A 139 -0.03 -10.26 -17.83
C TYR A 139 1.33 -9.75 -18.32
N ILE A 140 1.75 -8.62 -17.81
CA ILE A 140 3.09 -8.11 -18.08
C ILE A 140 3.99 -8.75 -17.02
N PRO A 141 4.94 -9.60 -17.43
CA PRO A 141 5.78 -10.30 -16.48
C PRO A 141 6.60 -9.31 -15.65
N LEU A 142 6.59 -9.53 -14.34
CA LEU A 142 7.42 -8.80 -13.39
C LEU A 142 8.75 -9.54 -13.25
N ASN A 143 9.84 -8.91 -13.63
CA ASN A 143 11.18 -9.46 -13.52
C ASN A 143 11.81 -9.04 -12.19
N PHE A 144 12.08 -9.98 -11.31
CA PHE A 144 12.91 -9.72 -10.13
C PHE A 144 14.37 -9.55 -10.54
N ILE A 145 14.95 -8.41 -10.14
CA ILE A 145 16.36 -8.10 -10.41
C ILE A 145 17.17 -8.42 -9.16
N LYS A 146 17.92 -9.50 -9.24
CA LYS A 146 18.83 -9.90 -8.18
C LYS A 146 20.04 -8.97 -8.11
N ILE A 147 20.31 -8.43 -6.94
CA ILE A 147 21.52 -7.68 -6.64
C ILE A 147 22.18 -8.34 -5.44
N ASN A 148 23.43 -8.75 -5.60
CA ASN A 148 24.23 -9.17 -4.47
C ASN A 148 24.52 -7.95 -3.59
N ASN A 149 23.80 -7.84 -2.48
CA ASN A 149 23.87 -6.68 -1.59
C ASN A 149 24.28 -7.09 -0.18
N LYS A 150 24.70 -6.09 0.59
CA LYS A 150 25.10 -6.24 1.99
C LYS A 150 25.09 -4.91 2.70
N TRP A 151 24.99 -4.93 3.99
CA TRP A 151 25.23 -3.76 4.82
C TRP A 151 26.72 -3.37 4.75
N LYS A 152 26.98 -2.09 4.57
CA LYS A 152 28.36 -1.65 4.41
C LYS A 152 28.69 -0.38 5.16
N GLU A 153 27.79 0.59 5.19
CA GLU A 153 28.08 1.94 5.61
C GLU A 153 27.14 2.34 6.75
N ILE A 154 27.71 2.85 7.83
CA ILE A 154 26.95 3.50 8.89
C ILE A 154 27.10 4.98 8.65
N ASP A 155 25.97 5.67 8.38
CA ASP A 155 25.94 7.11 8.16
C ASP A 155 25.75 7.82 9.49
N PHE A 156 26.79 8.52 9.92
CA PHE A 156 26.80 9.28 11.18
C PHE A 156 26.26 10.70 11.02
N SER A 157 25.96 11.14 9.80
CA SER A 157 25.45 12.48 9.54
C SER A 157 24.02 12.67 10.00
N TYR A 158 23.30 11.56 10.19
CA TYR A 158 21.90 11.57 10.64
C TYR A 158 21.74 12.06 12.09
N ASP A 159 22.74 11.82 12.95
CA ASP A 159 22.80 12.37 14.30
C ASP A 159 24.22 12.84 14.60
N ASN A 160 24.41 14.15 14.71
CA ASN A 160 25.71 14.78 14.93
C ASN A 160 26.40 14.37 16.26
N ASN A 161 25.67 13.64 17.13
CA ASN A 161 26.17 13.15 18.41
C ASN A 161 26.83 11.77 18.33
N LEU A 162 26.71 11.07 17.19
CA LEU A 162 27.25 9.72 16.98
C LEU A 162 28.61 9.76 16.31
N LYS A 163 29.64 10.19 17.04
CA LYS A 163 31.01 10.06 16.54
C LYS A 163 31.62 8.76 17.09
N CYS A 164 31.88 7.81 16.19
CA CYS A 164 32.73 6.69 16.56
C CYS A 164 34.15 7.20 16.84
N CYS A 165 34.83 6.61 17.82
CA CYS A 165 36.23 6.88 18.09
C CYS A 165 37.13 6.51 16.91
N GLU A 166 38.39 6.98 16.91
CA GLU A 166 39.38 6.69 15.85
C GLU A 166 39.58 5.19 15.58
N ASN A 167 39.27 4.34 16.55
CA ASN A 167 39.35 2.87 16.43
C ASN A 167 38.22 2.25 15.60
N LYS A 168 37.26 3.03 15.13
CA LYS A 168 36.10 2.55 14.33
C LYS A 168 35.39 1.36 14.99
N CYS A 169 35.26 1.37 16.31
CA CYS A 169 34.77 0.25 17.12
C CYS A 169 33.30 -0.10 16.86
N ILE A 170 32.52 0.80 16.25
CA ILE A 170 31.10 0.56 15.89
C ILE A 170 30.95 -0.62 14.93
N ASN A 171 31.96 -0.92 14.10
CA ASN A 171 31.93 -2.02 13.14
C ASN A 171 32.63 -3.27 13.65
N THR A 172 32.95 -3.33 14.93
CA THR A 172 33.65 -4.48 15.50
C THR A 172 32.76 -5.18 16.51
N SER A 173 32.87 -6.50 16.61
CA SER A 173 32.19 -7.30 17.65
C SER A 173 32.70 -7.01 19.07
N LYS A 174 33.69 -6.12 19.21
CA LYS A 174 34.30 -5.71 20.49
C LYS A 174 34.51 -4.21 20.49
N PRO A 175 33.48 -3.40 20.80
CA PRO A 175 33.66 -1.97 20.94
C PRO A 175 34.67 -1.64 22.01
N ILE A 176 35.58 -0.71 21.72
CA ILE A 176 36.68 -0.30 22.60
C ILE A 176 36.54 1.20 22.84
N GLY A 177 36.60 1.64 24.12
CA GLY A 177 36.66 3.05 24.50
C GLY A 177 35.29 3.69 24.75
N GLU A 178 35.23 5.01 24.68
CA GLU A 178 34.06 5.84 25.07
C GLU A 178 32.79 5.57 24.22
N CYS A 179 32.93 4.97 23.04
CA CYS A 179 31.81 4.53 22.21
C CYS A 179 30.92 3.47 22.88
N ILE A 180 31.38 2.88 23.98
CA ILE A 180 30.66 1.87 24.78
C ILE A 180 29.80 2.53 25.87
N GLU A 181 30.02 3.80 26.18
CA GLU A 181 29.35 4.44 27.33
C GLU A 181 27.89 4.82 27.05
N GLY A 182 27.35 4.53 25.85
CA GLY A 182 25.99 4.79 25.50
C GLY A 182 25.30 3.63 24.81
N ASN A 183 23.99 3.65 24.82
CA ASN A 183 23.17 2.85 23.93
C ASN A 183 23.15 3.51 22.54
N GLY A 184 22.83 2.73 21.50
CA GLY A 184 22.59 3.29 20.20
C GLY A 184 23.68 3.05 19.18
N PHE A 185 24.63 2.20 19.50
CA PHE A 185 25.59 1.72 18.52
C PHE A 185 25.08 0.45 17.85
N VAL A 186 25.42 0.34 16.57
CA VAL A 186 25.14 -0.87 15.80
C VAL A 186 26.44 -1.56 15.42
N ASN A 187 26.43 -2.88 15.47
CA ASN A 187 27.50 -3.73 14.98
C ASN A 187 27.03 -4.40 13.69
N LEU A 188 27.81 -4.28 12.62
CA LEU A 188 27.65 -5.10 11.43
C LEU A 188 28.29 -6.47 11.69
N ILE A 189 27.49 -7.45 12.14
CA ILE A 189 27.96 -8.79 12.49
C ILE A 189 28.45 -9.53 11.24
N ASN A 190 27.68 -9.41 10.14
CA ASN A 190 28.02 -9.93 8.82
C ASN A 190 27.33 -9.11 7.73
N ASP A 191 27.32 -9.59 6.51
CA ASP A 191 26.74 -8.93 5.36
C ASP A 191 25.21 -8.68 5.51
N GLU A 192 24.50 -9.48 6.34
CA GLU A 192 23.04 -9.42 6.51
C GLU A 192 22.59 -8.93 7.89
N ILE A 193 23.40 -9.12 8.94
CA ILE A 193 22.97 -8.94 10.32
C ILE A 193 23.55 -7.65 10.90
N ILE A 194 22.64 -6.81 11.40
CA ILE A 194 22.94 -5.64 12.22
C ILE A 194 22.45 -5.91 13.62
N GLU A 195 23.33 -5.83 14.59
CA GLU A 195 23.01 -5.91 16.02
C GLU A 195 23.03 -4.53 16.64
N TYR A 196 21.94 -4.13 17.28
CA TYR A 196 21.86 -2.89 18.03
C TYR A 196 22.38 -3.15 19.47
N VAL A 197 23.36 -2.36 19.87
CA VAL A 197 23.95 -2.48 21.21
C VAL A 197 23.10 -1.70 22.20
N ASN A 198 22.34 -2.42 23.02
CA ASN A 198 21.51 -1.85 24.08
C ASN A 198 22.02 -2.35 25.44
N PHE A 199 22.61 -1.46 26.26
CA PHE A 199 23.01 -1.75 27.61
C PHE A 199 21.97 -1.20 28.59
N GLU A 200 21.23 -2.05 29.25
CA GLU A 200 20.24 -1.63 30.26
C GLU A 200 20.88 -0.69 31.32
N GLY A 201 20.22 0.48 31.46
CA GLY A 201 20.58 1.48 32.48
C GLY A 201 21.78 2.35 32.17
N LYS A 202 22.31 2.33 30.95
CA LYS A 202 23.44 3.17 30.52
C LYS A 202 23.10 3.98 29.26
N GLY A 203 22.96 5.30 29.41
CA GLY A 203 22.94 6.23 28.32
C GLY A 203 21.57 6.42 27.63
N VAL A 204 21.56 7.25 26.59
CA VAL A 204 20.39 7.54 25.75
C VAL A 204 20.39 6.59 24.57
N ASN A 205 19.21 6.14 24.15
CA ASN A 205 19.06 5.32 22.94
C ASN A 205 19.24 6.18 21.70
N ASN A 206 20.36 6.05 21.04
CA ASN A 206 20.68 6.79 19.82
C ASN A 206 20.13 6.07 18.59
N THR A 207 19.94 6.84 17.53
CA THR A 207 19.48 6.35 16.23
C THR A 207 20.66 6.14 15.30
N SER A 208 20.68 5.02 14.59
CA SER A 208 21.71 4.71 13.60
C SER A 208 21.09 4.51 12.23
N LEU A 209 21.67 5.13 11.20
CA LEU A 209 21.34 4.95 9.82
C LEU A 209 22.37 4.05 9.15
N ILE A 210 21.92 2.98 8.51
CA ILE A 210 22.78 1.99 7.86
C ILE A 210 22.39 1.85 6.39
N LEU A 211 23.37 1.95 5.51
CA LEU A 211 23.23 1.86 4.07
C LEU A 211 23.83 0.55 3.54
N THR A 212 23.26 0.07 2.44
CA THR A 212 23.82 -1.07 1.71
C THR A 212 25.01 -0.68 0.85
N LYS A 213 25.73 -1.70 0.38
CA LYS A 213 26.87 -1.52 -0.53
C LYS A 213 26.44 -1.04 -1.91
N ASN A 214 25.42 -1.70 -2.47
CA ASN A 214 24.99 -1.49 -3.85
C ASN A 214 23.62 -0.83 -3.88
N SER A 215 23.40 0.02 -4.87
CA SER A 215 22.13 0.68 -5.12
C SER A 215 21.32 -0.07 -6.14
N PHE A 216 20.00 0.07 -6.08
CA PHE A 216 19.07 -0.37 -7.10
C PHE A 216 19.12 0.64 -8.26
N LYS A 217 19.55 0.19 -9.42
CA LYS A 217 19.71 1.05 -10.60
C LYS A 217 18.68 0.69 -11.65
N GLN A 218 18.15 1.72 -12.32
CA GLN A 218 17.22 1.52 -13.41
C GLN A 218 17.84 0.61 -14.48
N PRO A 219 17.18 -0.51 -14.82
CA PRO A 219 17.67 -1.37 -15.88
C PRO A 219 17.59 -0.68 -17.24
N GLN A 220 18.60 -0.82 -18.05
CA GLN A 220 18.58 -0.32 -19.43
C GLN A 220 17.59 -1.14 -20.27
N ASN A 221 16.78 -0.50 -21.11
CA ASN A 221 15.83 -1.14 -22.02
C ASN A 221 14.75 -1.99 -21.33
N CYS A 222 14.10 -1.45 -20.29
CA CYS A 222 13.00 -2.12 -19.62
C CYS A 222 11.80 -2.32 -20.56
N ILE A 223 11.63 -3.51 -21.11
CA ILE A 223 10.42 -3.92 -21.85
C ILE A 223 9.34 -4.41 -20.88
N ASN A 224 9.74 -4.95 -19.73
CA ASN A 224 8.89 -5.51 -18.70
C ASN A 224 9.07 -4.74 -17.38
N TYR A 225 8.15 -4.93 -16.43
CA TYR A 225 8.34 -4.43 -15.08
C TYR A 225 9.58 -5.05 -14.45
N SER A 226 10.43 -4.22 -13.84
CA SER A 226 11.61 -4.66 -13.10
C SER A 226 11.43 -4.37 -11.63
N LEU A 227 11.58 -5.38 -10.80
CA LEU A 227 11.43 -5.29 -9.35
C LEU A 227 12.78 -5.50 -8.67
N PHE A 228 13.15 -4.57 -7.82
CA PHE A 228 14.14 -4.74 -6.77
C PHE A 228 13.41 -4.87 -5.43
N TYR A 229 13.85 -5.78 -4.60
CA TYR A 229 13.18 -6.02 -3.33
C TYR A 229 14.15 -6.57 -2.30
N PHE A 230 13.99 -6.18 -1.06
CA PHE A 230 14.67 -6.75 0.08
C PHE A 230 13.76 -6.80 1.30
N GLU A 231 14.06 -7.67 2.24
CA GLU A 231 13.37 -7.82 3.51
C GLU A 231 14.33 -7.66 4.67
N ILE A 232 13.80 -7.19 5.80
CA ILE A 232 14.47 -7.23 7.10
C ILE A 232 13.55 -7.90 8.11
N LYS A 233 14.08 -8.83 8.88
CA LYS A 233 13.44 -9.34 10.08
C LYS A 233 13.91 -8.50 11.25
N CYS A 234 13.00 -7.85 11.96
CA CYS A 234 13.30 -6.93 13.03
C CYS A 234 13.19 -7.61 14.39
N LYS A 235 14.24 -7.51 15.22
CA LYS A 235 14.27 -7.90 16.61
C LYS A 235 14.28 -6.67 17.49
N ILE A 236 13.31 -6.54 18.38
CA ILE A 236 13.22 -5.44 19.33
C ILE A 236 14.18 -5.68 20.48
N GLU A 237 15.06 -4.71 20.74
CA GLU A 237 16.04 -4.73 21.82
C GLU A 237 15.63 -3.69 22.88
N GLY A 238 15.15 -4.13 24.03
CA GLY A 238 14.74 -3.24 25.13
C GLY A 238 13.24 -3.00 25.26
N LYS A 239 12.85 -1.87 25.88
CA LYS A 239 11.43 -1.55 26.12
C LYS A 239 10.75 -1.06 24.86
N PHE A 240 9.53 -1.49 24.62
CA PHE A 240 8.77 -1.22 23.40
C PHE A 240 8.60 0.30 23.07
N ASN A 241 8.55 1.15 24.09
CA ASN A 241 8.31 2.59 23.88
C ASN A 241 9.52 3.38 23.35
N ASP A 242 10.71 2.80 23.39
CA ASP A 242 11.95 3.45 22.98
C ASP A 242 12.41 3.01 21.57
N ASN A 243 11.63 2.14 20.92
CA ASN A 243 12.05 1.51 19.67
C ASN A 243 11.64 2.35 18.46
N GLY A 244 12.56 2.46 17.52
CA GLY A 244 12.33 3.08 16.24
C GLY A 244 12.93 2.26 15.10
N MET A 245 12.18 2.06 14.05
CA MET A 245 12.69 1.42 12.84
C MET A 245 12.09 2.08 11.61
N TYR A 246 12.98 2.45 10.69
CA TYR A 246 12.61 2.82 9.34
C TYR A 246 13.30 1.89 8.35
N ILE A 247 12.57 1.52 7.31
CA ILE A 247 13.10 0.81 6.14
C ILE A 247 12.77 1.61 4.90
N GLY A 248 13.69 1.71 3.96
CA GLY A 248 13.41 2.47 2.76
C GLY A 248 14.55 2.53 1.77
N LEU A 249 14.45 3.51 0.88
CA LEU A 249 15.40 3.79 -0.16
C LEU A 249 15.84 5.27 -0.08
N LYS A 250 17.15 5.48 -0.03
CA LYS A 250 17.79 6.79 -0.20
C LYS A 250 18.00 7.04 -1.69
N ILE A 251 17.69 8.23 -2.14
CA ILE A 251 17.96 8.64 -3.52
C ILE A 251 19.45 8.95 -3.65
N ASP A 252 20.15 8.26 -4.56
CA ASP A 252 21.58 8.52 -4.80
C ASP A 252 21.80 9.93 -5.37
N GLY A 253 22.83 10.62 -4.85
CA GLY A 253 23.14 11.97 -5.27
C GLY A 253 22.41 13.07 -4.51
N ASP A 254 21.47 12.73 -3.63
CA ASP A 254 20.80 13.65 -2.72
C ASP A 254 20.82 13.11 -1.28
N ASP A 255 21.52 13.82 -0.40
CA ASP A 255 21.71 13.37 0.97
C ASP A 255 20.47 13.53 1.85
N HIS A 256 19.44 14.22 1.36
CA HIS A 256 18.24 14.56 2.14
C HIS A 256 16.96 13.90 1.61
N LYS A 257 17.01 13.18 0.49
CA LYS A 257 15.83 12.57 -0.10
C LYS A 257 15.73 11.08 0.19
N TYR A 258 14.66 10.71 0.86
CA TYR A 258 14.36 9.35 1.28
C TYR A 258 12.90 9.02 1.02
N VAL A 259 12.62 7.78 0.58
CA VAL A 259 11.28 7.19 0.65
C VAL A 259 11.34 6.07 1.67
N ARG A 260 10.51 6.16 2.73
CA ARG A 260 10.65 5.28 3.89
C ARG A 260 9.32 4.90 4.52
N PHE A 261 9.31 3.75 5.14
CA PHE A 261 8.27 3.34 6.06
C PHE A 261 8.83 3.36 7.49
N GLY A 262 8.12 4.04 8.40
CA GLY A 262 8.44 4.08 9.81
C GLY A 262 7.49 3.20 10.63
N ALA A 263 8.01 2.10 11.19
CA ALA A 263 7.19 1.17 11.96
C ALA A 263 6.71 1.78 13.28
N SER A 264 7.54 2.56 13.96
CA SER A 264 7.18 3.21 15.23
C SER A 264 6.07 4.26 15.09
N ILE A 265 5.99 4.90 13.94
CA ILE A 265 4.99 5.95 13.65
C ILE A 265 3.86 5.49 12.74
N ALA A 266 3.91 4.22 12.29
CA ALA A 266 2.93 3.64 11.37
C ALA A 266 2.69 4.50 10.12
N SER A 267 3.76 4.98 9.48
CA SER A 267 3.65 5.93 8.38
C SER A 267 4.62 5.63 7.25
N ILE A 268 4.15 5.81 6.02
CA ILE A 268 4.98 5.87 4.82
C ILE A 268 5.26 7.35 4.54
N ILE A 269 6.52 7.69 4.28
CA ILE A 269 6.99 9.05 4.05
C ILE A 269 7.65 9.08 2.67
N ASN A 270 7.19 9.99 1.82
CA ASN A 270 7.73 10.18 0.47
C ASN A 270 8.98 11.09 0.45
N GLU A 271 9.54 11.31 -0.74
CA GLU A 271 10.76 12.11 -0.96
C GLU A 271 10.63 13.61 -0.64
N ILE A 272 9.40 14.10 -0.48
CA ILE A 272 9.11 15.50 -0.07
C ILE A 272 8.59 15.57 1.37
N GLU A 273 8.87 14.54 2.17
CA GLU A 273 8.52 14.44 3.60
C GLU A 273 7.01 14.43 3.91
N GLU A 274 6.14 14.15 2.92
CA GLU A 274 4.73 13.91 3.18
C GLU A 274 4.52 12.54 3.82
N SER A 275 3.70 12.50 4.87
CA SER A 275 3.46 11.31 5.68
C SER A 275 2.06 10.73 5.45
N PHE A 276 1.99 9.45 5.13
CA PHE A 276 0.76 8.68 4.92
C PHE A 276 0.59 7.67 6.05
N TYR A 277 -0.29 7.97 6.99
CA TYR A 277 -0.50 7.15 8.19
C TYR A 277 -1.37 5.92 7.92
N LEU A 278 -0.97 4.80 8.53
CA LEU A 278 -1.67 3.52 8.43
C LEU A 278 -2.63 3.35 9.62
N SER A 279 -3.93 3.32 9.38
CA SER A 279 -4.97 3.32 10.42
C SER A 279 -5.07 2.03 11.24
N LYS A 280 -4.52 0.92 10.75
CA LYS A 280 -4.60 -0.41 11.39
C LYS A 280 -3.24 -1.12 11.34
N PHE A 281 -2.21 -0.44 11.79
CA PHE A 281 -0.86 -0.99 11.84
C PHE A 281 -0.51 -1.44 13.27
N SER A 282 0.17 -2.57 13.39
CA SER A 282 0.80 -3.03 14.62
C SER A 282 2.18 -3.59 14.30
N TRP A 283 3.14 -3.30 15.16
CA TRP A 283 4.51 -3.77 15.04
C TRP A 283 4.86 -4.70 16.20
N ASN A 284 5.35 -5.89 15.90
CA ASN A 284 5.71 -6.91 16.87
C ASN A 284 7.16 -7.35 16.69
N ASN A 285 7.69 -7.96 17.74
CA ASN A 285 9.01 -8.57 17.68
C ASN A 285 9.05 -9.70 16.63
N ASN A 286 10.12 -9.74 15.84
CA ASN A 286 10.33 -10.64 14.71
C ASN A 286 9.42 -10.42 13.49
N ASP A 287 8.71 -9.31 13.41
CA ASP A 287 8.03 -8.94 12.16
C ASP A 287 9.05 -8.79 11.03
N VAL A 288 8.63 -9.19 9.84
CA VAL A 288 9.42 -9.07 8.62
C VAL A 288 8.88 -7.92 7.79
N PHE A 289 9.71 -6.93 7.56
CA PHE A 289 9.38 -5.77 6.73
C PHE A 289 10.13 -5.85 5.41
N GLY A 290 9.47 -5.48 4.34
CA GLY A 290 10.07 -5.42 3.03
C GLY A 290 9.92 -4.07 2.37
N CYS A 291 10.86 -3.75 1.48
CA CYS A 291 10.83 -2.57 0.63
C CYS A 291 11.13 -2.97 -0.81
N GLY A 292 10.22 -2.63 -1.72
CA GLY A 292 10.34 -2.92 -3.13
C GLY A 292 10.33 -1.66 -3.98
N LEU A 293 11.15 -1.63 -5.01
CA LEU A 293 11.20 -0.61 -6.05
C LEU A 293 10.85 -1.25 -7.38
N VAL A 294 9.85 -0.73 -8.04
CA VAL A 294 9.42 -1.19 -9.35
C VAL A 294 9.69 -0.13 -10.40
N TYR A 295 10.35 -0.52 -11.46
CA TYR A 295 10.51 0.26 -12.68
C TYR A 295 9.53 -0.25 -13.73
N PRO A 296 8.46 0.50 -14.04
CA PRO A 296 7.56 0.19 -15.15
C PRO A 296 8.22 0.51 -16.50
N PRO A 297 7.80 -0.11 -17.60
CA PRO A 297 8.36 0.16 -18.93
C PRO A 297 8.18 1.59 -19.45
N GLN A 298 7.09 2.26 -19.06
CA GLN A 298 6.69 3.56 -19.62
C GLN A 298 6.19 4.58 -18.59
N ASN A 299 6.23 4.24 -17.29
CA ASN A 299 5.73 5.09 -16.21
C ASN A 299 6.83 5.40 -15.20
N PHE A 300 6.54 6.31 -14.27
CA PHE A 300 7.44 6.60 -13.15
C PHE A 300 7.63 5.38 -12.26
N PRO A 301 8.83 5.21 -11.69
CA PRO A 301 9.07 4.17 -10.71
C PRO A 301 8.22 4.39 -9.46
N TYR A 302 7.94 3.31 -8.76
CA TYR A 302 7.23 3.38 -7.48
C TYR A 302 7.85 2.47 -6.44
N ILE A 303 7.70 2.87 -5.18
CA ILE A 303 8.19 2.14 -4.02
C ILE A 303 7.00 1.65 -3.21
N PHE A 304 7.05 0.40 -2.76
CA PHE A 304 6.05 -0.19 -1.89
C PHE A 304 6.69 -0.87 -0.69
N PHE A 305 5.90 -1.03 0.37
CA PHE A 305 6.35 -1.65 1.61
C PHE A 305 5.49 -2.85 1.95
N THR A 306 6.10 -3.81 2.66
CA THR A 306 5.40 -5.01 3.09
C THR A 306 5.66 -5.28 4.58
N GLN A 307 4.73 -6.00 5.22
CA GLN A 307 4.88 -6.56 6.56
C GLN A 307 4.38 -8.00 6.55
N ASN A 308 5.21 -8.93 7.00
CA ASN A 308 4.87 -10.35 7.10
C ASN A 308 4.24 -10.92 5.81
N GLY A 309 4.83 -10.57 4.67
CA GLY A 309 4.41 -11.07 3.37
C GLY A 309 3.15 -10.39 2.79
N LYS A 310 2.68 -9.30 3.37
CA LYS A 310 1.55 -8.52 2.85
C LYS A 310 1.97 -7.09 2.61
N GLN A 311 1.53 -6.51 1.49
CA GLN A 311 1.74 -5.10 1.24
C GLN A 311 1.01 -4.24 2.27
N ILE A 312 1.66 -3.19 2.76
CA ILE A 312 1.12 -2.21 3.68
C ILE A 312 1.01 -0.85 2.99
N GLY A 313 -0.11 -0.19 3.18
CA GLY A 313 -0.38 1.11 2.57
C GLY A 313 -0.42 1.08 1.03
N LYS A 314 -0.36 2.27 0.46
CA LYS A 314 -0.27 2.45 -0.99
C LYS A 314 1.20 2.58 -1.41
N ALA A 315 1.51 2.23 -2.65
CA ALA A 315 2.80 2.51 -3.21
C ALA A 315 2.99 4.03 -3.40
N VAL A 316 4.23 4.46 -3.28
CA VAL A 316 4.66 5.84 -3.47
C VAL A 316 5.28 5.97 -4.85
N LEU A 317 4.72 6.83 -5.68
CA LEU A 317 5.35 7.23 -6.94
C LEU A 317 6.56 8.07 -6.66
N VAL A 318 7.64 7.83 -7.38
CA VAL A 318 8.85 8.64 -7.30
C VAL A 318 8.93 9.48 -8.57
N MET A 319 8.81 10.79 -8.39
CA MET A 319 8.74 11.72 -9.53
C MET A 319 10.10 12.27 -9.94
N ASP A 320 11.13 12.05 -9.15
CA ASP A 320 12.49 12.43 -9.52
C ASP A 320 13.06 11.46 -10.56
N ASN A 321 13.70 12.03 -11.59
CA ASN A 321 14.41 11.28 -12.64
C ASN A 321 15.75 10.70 -12.13
N ASN A 322 15.73 10.12 -10.95
CA ASN A 322 16.91 9.44 -10.41
C ASN A 322 16.89 7.98 -10.81
N ASP A 323 18.00 7.52 -11.37
CA ASP A 323 18.17 6.17 -11.86
C ASP A 323 18.72 5.21 -10.79
N SER A 324 18.94 5.69 -9.56
CA SER A 324 19.65 4.93 -8.54
C SER A 324 19.12 5.19 -7.14
N TYR A 325 18.82 4.11 -6.41
CA TYR A 325 18.24 4.14 -5.06
C TYR A 325 18.99 3.18 -4.15
N LYS A 326 19.49 3.65 -3.02
CA LYS A 326 20.25 2.84 -2.08
C LYS A 326 19.36 2.35 -0.94
N PRO A 327 19.20 1.02 -0.75
CA PRO A 327 18.51 0.48 0.41
C PRO A 327 19.17 0.91 1.72
N TYR A 328 18.33 1.23 2.70
CA TYR A 328 18.80 1.60 4.02
C TYR A 328 17.81 1.24 5.12
N VAL A 329 18.30 1.25 6.34
CA VAL A 329 17.50 1.16 7.56
C VAL A 329 17.96 2.22 8.56
N VAL A 330 17.00 2.67 9.38
CA VAL A 330 17.27 3.49 10.56
C VAL A 330 16.80 2.72 11.79
N LEU A 331 17.67 2.55 12.75
CA LEU A 331 17.42 1.67 13.89
C LEU A 331 17.62 2.42 15.21
N THR A 332 16.64 2.29 16.11
CA THR A 332 16.72 2.69 17.52
C THR A 332 16.20 1.53 18.34
N CYS A 333 17.01 0.95 19.21
CA CYS A 333 16.68 -0.24 20.01
C CYS A 333 16.16 -1.42 19.18
N CYS A 334 16.67 -1.60 17.97
CA CYS A 334 16.26 -2.68 17.07
C CYS A 334 17.47 -3.27 16.36
N SER A 335 17.54 -4.60 16.38
CA SER A 335 18.47 -5.40 15.55
C SER A 335 17.74 -5.91 14.33
N VAL A 336 18.41 -6.07 13.21
CA VAL A 336 17.79 -6.58 11.99
C VAL A 336 18.63 -7.65 11.31
N GLN A 337 17.93 -8.60 10.68
CA GLN A 337 18.51 -9.56 9.75
C GLN A 337 17.91 -9.33 8.37
N ALA A 338 18.73 -8.96 7.41
CA ALA A 338 18.31 -8.72 6.04
C ALA A 338 18.25 -10.02 5.22
N ASN A 339 17.37 -10.00 4.23
CA ASN A 339 17.38 -10.89 3.09
C ASN A 339 17.39 -10.01 1.83
N PHE A 340 18.48 -10.00 1.09
CA PHE A 340 18.63 -9.23 -0.14
C PHE A 340 18.25 -10.02 -1.39
N GLY A 341 17.83 -11.28 -1.22
CA GLY A 341 17.44 -12.14 -2.33
C GLY A 341 18.62 -12.82 -3.03
N ASP A 342 19.77 -12.91 -2.39
CA ASP A 342 20.97 -13.54 -2.97
C ASP A 342 20.80 -15.05 -3.15
N ASP A 343 20.04 -15.68 -2.27
CA ASP A 343 19.72 -17.10 -2.29
C ASP A 343 18.25 -17.33 -1.92
N LEU A 344 17.36 -17.12 -2.89
CA LEU A 344 15.93 -17.30 -2.69
C LEU A 344 15.50 -18.78 -2.63
N GLU A 345 16.35 -19.70 -3.02
CA GLU A 345 16.08 -21.14 -2.88
C GLU A 345 16.22 -21.55 -1.41
N ALA A 346 17.28 -21.10 -0.74
CA ALA A 346 17.52 -21.42 0.66
C ALA A 346 16.80 -20.45 1.63
N LYS A 347 16.67 -19.18 1.22
CA LYS A 347 16.04 -18.11 2.02
C LYS A 347 15.00 -17.36 1.17
N PRO A 348 13.82 -17.94 0.93
CA PRO A 348 12.78 -17.24 0.19
C PRO A 348 12.32 -15.98 0.94
N PHE A 349 11.90 -14.97 0.20
CA PHE A 349 11.19 -13.86 0.79
C PHE A 349 9.87 -14.32 1.42
N VAL A 350 9.48 -13.68 2.51
CA VAL A 350 8.15 -13.87 3.11
C VAL A 350 7.07 -13.30 2.18
N TYR A 351 7.40 -12.18 1.52
CA TYR A 351 6.53 -11.60 0.49
C TYR A 351 6.68 -12.35 -0.83
N ASP A 352 5.56 -12.84 -1.34
CA ASP A 352 5.51 -13.48 -2.64
C ASP A 352 5.49 -12.43 -3.75
N TYR A 353 6.66 -11.96 -4.15
CA TYR A 353 6.81 -10.93 -5.18
C TYR A 353 6.29 -11.39 -6.55
N SER A 354 6.16 -12.69 -6.78
CA SER A 354 5.61 -13.22 -8.03
C SER A 354 4.12 -12.90 -8.18
N LYS A 355 3.43 -12.59 -7.08
CA LYS A 355 2.04 -12.13 -7.03
C LYS A 355 1.89 -10.61 -6.96
N HIS A 356 3.00 -9.88 -7.00
CA HIS A 356 2.92 -8.43 -6.97
C HIS A 356 2.19 -7.90 -8.21
N LEU A 357 1.13 -7.12 -7.96
CA LEU A 357 0.39 -6.44 -9.03
C LEU A 357 1.02 -5.09 -9.31
N PRO A 358 1.59 -4.87 -10.50
CA PRO A 358 2.04 -3.55 -10.87
C PRO A 358 0.90 -2.54 -10.78
N TYR A 359 1.15 -1.38 -10.17
CA TYR A 359 0.19 -0.30 -10.17
C TYR A 359 0.04 0.23 -11.60
N LEU A 360 -1.16 0.15 -12.11
CA LEU A 360 -1.56 0.85 -13.33
C LEU A 360 -1.94 2.27 -12.91
N LEU A 361 -1.07 3.18 -13.21
CA LEU A 361 -1.25 4.62 -12.96
C LEU A 361 -1.81 5.29 -14.20
#